data_65e867692855239f9f841082bb7688cd
#
_entry.id   65e867692855239f9f841082bb7688cd
#
_cell.length_a   1.000
_cell.length_b   1.000
_cell.length_c   1.000
_cell.angle_alpha   90.00
_cell.angle_beta   90.00
_cell.angle_gamma   90.00
#
_symmetry.space_group_name_H-M   'P 1'
#
loop_
_entity.id
_entity.type
_entity.pdbx_description
1 polymer ?
#
loop_
_entity_poly.entity_id
_entity_poly.type
_entity_poly.pdbx_seq_one_letter_code
_entity_poly.pdbx_strand_id
1 'polypeptide(L)'
;MALSRGIRNNNPDNILRGEDWKGLVRDGQDTDKAFCRLIAPEYGIRAMVIILRRNRQKHNLNRISEIIRRRAHPDKNDTRACIDSVVQATGMPADQLADTGDSGFMTTLLKAIVRHENGEQPYGDDVFARALALAGDQ
;
A
#
# COMPACT_ATOMS: atom_id res chain seq x y z
N MET A 1 -17.87 -10.97 11.29
CA MET A 1 -16.89 -11.54 10.36
C MET A 1 -15.48 -11.13 10.78
N ALA A 2 -14.53 -12.02 10.59
CA ALA A 2 -13.15 -11.73 10.94
C ALA A 2 -12.54 -10.70 9.97
N LEU A 3 -11.76 -9.78 10.49
CA LEU A 3 -11.00 -8.85 9.66
C LEU A 3 -9.91 -9.61 8.90
N SER A 4 -9.54 -9.12 7.73
CA SER A 4 -8.40 -9.66 7.00
C SER A 4 -7.13 -9.50 7.84
N ARG A 5 -6.11 -10.32 7.54
CA ARG A 5 -4.84 -10.29 8.26
C ARG A 5 -4.18 -8.90 8.20
N GLY A 6 -4.19 -8.27 7.02
CA GLY A 6 -3.62 -6.95 6.85
C GLY A 6 -4.32 -5.88 7.70
N ILE A 7 -5.64 -5.91 7.71
CA ILE A 7 -6.41 -4.93 8.50
C ILE A 7 -6.21 -5.16 10.00
N ARG A 8 -6.17 -6.42 10.45
CA ARG A 8 -5.90 -6.74 11.85
C ARG A 8 -4.56 -6.22 12.34
N ASN A 9 -3.56 -6.24 11.45
CA ASN A 9 -2.20 -5.81 11.78
C ASN A 9 -1.97 -4.32 11.56
N ASN A 10 -2.99 -3.56 11.15
CA ASN A 10 -2.83 -2.19 10.67
C ASN A 10 -1.78 -2.10 9.54
N ASN A 11 -1.68 -3.15 8.76
CA ASN A 11 -0.70 -3.35 7.70
C ASN A 11 -1.44 -3.82 6.44
N PRO A 12 -2.24 -2.94 5.81
CA PRO A 12 -3.15 -3.36 4.73
C PRO A 12 -2.44 -3.84 3.47
N ASP A 13 -1.13 -3.65 3.37
CA ASP A 13 -0.32 -4.12 2.25
C ASP A 13 0.43 -5.42 2.58
N ASN A 14 0.26 -5.96 3.75
CA ASN A 14 0.95 -7.18 4.19
C ASN A 14 2.47 -7.09 4.02
N ILE A 15 3.04 -5.98 4.50
CA ILE A 15 4.48 -5.75 4.43
C ILE A 15 5.18 -6.75 5.33
N LEU A 16 6.22 -7.41 4.80
CA LEU A 16 6.98 -8.41 5.53
C LEU A 16 7.79 -7.79 6.66
N ARG A 17 8.00 -8.57 7.72
CA ARG A 17 8.89 -8.19 8.82
C ARG A 17 10.33 -8.08 8.33
N GLY A 18 11.10 -7.25 9.00
CA GLY A 18 12.53 -7.09 8.72
C GLY A 18 13.02 -5.67 8.74
N GLU A 19 12.25 -4.74 8.22
CA GLU A 19 12.61 -3.34 8.24
C GLU A 19 12.03 -2.64 9.47
N ASP A 20 12.77 -1.68 10.03
CA ASP A 20 12.35 -0.91 11.21
C ASP A 20 11.44 0.24 10.82
N TRP A 21 10.18 -0.09 10.54
CA TRP A 21 9.18 0.90 10.17
C TRP A 21 8.75 1.74 11.36
N LYS A 22 8.49 3.01 11.12
CA LYS A 22 7.88 3.88 12.12
C LYS A 22 6.49 3.36 12.48
N GLY A 23 6.20 3.29 13.78
CA GLY A 23 4.89 2.85 14.25
C GLY A 23 4.76 1.35 14.44
N LEU A 24 5.86 0.59 14.41
CA LEU A 24 5.81 -0.83 14.74
C LEU A 24 5.35 -1.03 16.18
N VAL A 25 4.48 -2.02 16.38
CA VAL A 25 4.08 -2.46 17.72
C VAL A 25 5.32 -3.07 18.39
N ARG A 26 5.64 -2.61 19.61
CA ARG A 26 6.82 -3.10 20.32
C ARG A 26 6.62 -4.49 20.85
N ASP A 27 5.48 -4.69 21.52
CA ASP A 27 5.12 -6.00 22.07
C ASP A 27 4.10 -6.64 21.14
N GLY A 28 4.27 -7.94 20.86
CA GLY A 28 3.32 -8.65 20.03
C GLY A 28 3.62 -8.68 18.54
N GLN A 29 4.81 -8.25 18.11
CA GLN A 29 5.22 -8.43 16.70
C GLN A 29 5.25 -9.92 16.34
N ASP A 30 5.62 -10.76 17.27
CA ASP A 30 5.71 -12.20 17.07
C ASP A 30 4.34 -12.88 16.93
N THR A 31 3.24 -12.18 17.19
CA THR A 31 1.90 -12.75 16.97
C THR A 31 1.61 -12.93 15.49
N ASP A 32 2.34 -12.21 14.63
CA ASP A 32 2.37 -12.50 13.20
C ASP A 32 3.83 -12.75 12.81
N LYS A 33 4.11 -13.98 12.39
CA LYS A 33 5.50 -14.40 12.11
C LYS A 33 6.01 -13.88 10.77
N ALA A 34 5.14 -13.47 9.88
CA ALA A 34 5.52 -13.06 8.54
C ALA A 34 5.40 -11.54 8.33
N PHE A 35 4.34 -10.93 8.81
CA PHE A 35 4.00 -9.54 8.49
C PHE A 35 4.15 -8.63 9.69
N CYS A 36 4.50 -7.37 9.42
CA CYS A 36 4.59 -6.35 10.45
C CYS A 36 3.24 -6.06 11.08
N ARG A 37 3.27 -5.65 12.34
CA ARG A 37 2.10 -5.08 13.02
C ARG A 37 2.40 -3.64 13.39
N LEU A 38 1.49 -2.74 13.03
CA LEU A 38 1.64 -1.31 13.27
C LEU A 38 0.63 -0.86 14.33
N ILE A 39 0.93 0.24 15.01
CA ILE A 39 0.08 0.73 16.10
C ILE A 39 -1.20 1.39 15.60
N ALA A 40 -1.23 1.80 14.33
CA ALA A 40 -2.40 2.42 13.72
C ALA A 40 -2.34 2.27 12.21
N PRO A 41 -3.48 2.30 11.49
CA PRO A 41 -3.49 2.10 10.05
C PRO A 41 -2.72 3.14 9.26
N GLU A 42 -2.65 4.39 9.73
CA GLU A 42 -1.88 5.43 9.04
C GLU A 42 -0.40 5.10 8.95
N TYR A 43 0.15 4.35 9.90
CA TYR A 43 1.56 3.92 9.83
C TYR A 43 1.76 2.80 8.82
N GLY A 44 0.81 1.91 8.68
CA GLY A 44 0.86 0.88 7.64
C GLY A 44 0.75 1.48 6.24
N ILE A 45 -0.13 2.43 6.06
CA ILE A 45 -0.31 3.13 4.78
C ILE A 45 0.91 4.02 4.49
N ARG A 46 1.47 4.66 5.52
CA ARG A 46 2.73 5.40 5.38
C ARG A 46 3.83 4.53 4.81
N ALA A 47 3.97 3.31 5.32
CA ALA A 47 4.96 2.38 4.81
C ALA A 47 4.71 2.03 3.34
N MET A 48 3.45 1.85 2.94
CA MET A 48 3.09 1.64 1.53
C MET A 48 3.57 2.80 0.66
N VAL A 49 3.29 4.03 1.09
CA VAL A 49 3.70 5.24 0.34
C VAL A 49 5.20 5.26 0.13
N ILE A 50 5.96 4.97 1.18
CA ILE A 50 7.42 4.99 1.12
C ILE A 50 7.93 3.91 0.16
N ILE A 51 7.37 2.71 0.22
CA ILE A 51 7.75 1.61 -0.69
C ILE A 51 7.47 1.99 -2.15
N LEU A 52 6.31 2.56 -2.44
CA LEU A 52 5.95 2.96 -3.79
C LEU A 52 6.91 4.05 -4.31
N ARG A 53 7.25 5.02 -3.48
CA ARG A 53 8.19 6.08 -3.84
C ARG A 53 9.61 5.55 -4.03
N ARG A 54 10.05 4.60 -3.19
CA ARG A 54 11.34 3.92 -3.36
C ARG A 54 11.42 3.18 -4.69
N ASN A 55 10.38 2.44 -5.04
CA ASN A 55 10.34 1.69 -6.28
C ASN A 55 10.47 2.62 -7.48
N ARG A 56 9.85 3.78 -7.42
CA ARG A 56 9.98 4.78 -8.46
C ARG A 56 11.41 5.31 -8.57
N GLN A 57 12.02 5.65 -7.43
CA GLN A 57 13.34 6.27 -7.41
C GLN A 57 14.47 5.28 -7.68
N LYS A 58 14.44 4.11 -7.05
CA LYS A 58 15.54 3.15 -7.12
C LYS A 58 15.46 2.23 -8.33
N HIS A 59 14.25 1.88 -8.74
CA HIS A 59 14.02 0.91 -9.80
C HIS A 59 13.45 1.53 -11.06
N ASN A 60 13.29 2.85 -11.06
CA ASN A 60 12.77 3.60 -12.21
C ASN A 60 11.41 3.06 -12.69
N LEU A 61 10.57 2.64 -11.76
CA LEU A 61 9.25 2.10 -12.06
C LEU A 61 8.24 3.25 -12.08
N ASN A 62 7.98 3.77 -13.28
CA ASN A 62 7.23 5.01 -13.46
C ASN A 62 5.76 4.80 -13.86
N ARG A 63 5.42 3.61 -14.33
CA ARG A 63 4.07 3.35 -14.84
C ARG A 63 3.24 2.60 -13.80
N ILE A 64 1.93 2.80 -13.83
CA ILE A 64 1.02 2.16 -12.88
C ILE A 64 1.21 0.64 -12.89
N SER A 65 1.25 0.03 -14.07
CA SER A 65 1.44 -1.41 -14.18
C SER A 65 2.77 -1.88 -13.60
N GLU A 66 3.84 -1.11 -13.80
CA GLU A 66 5.17 -1.46 -13.29
C GLU A 66 5.21 -1.42 -11.76
N ILE A 67 4.63 -0.38 -11.16
CA ILE A 67 4.57 -0.21 -9.71
C ILE A 67 3.81 -1.38 -9.08
N ILE A 68 2.69 -1.75 -9.66
CA ILE A 68 1.86 -2.83 -9.12
C ILE A 68 2.55 -4.18 -9.28
N ARG A 69 3.18 -4.44 -10.42
CA ARG A 69 3.90 -5.70 -10.64
C ARG A 69 5.06 -5.89 -9.69
N ARG A 70 5.75 -4.81 -9.34
CA ARG A 70 6.92 -4.88 -8.44
C ARG A 70 6.53 -5.39 -7.06
N ARG A 71 5.37 -5.00 -6.56
CA ARG A 71 4.93 -5.35 -5.21
C ARG A 71 3.95 -6.53 -5.17
N ALA A 72 3.55 -7.05 -6.32
CA ALA A 72 2.53 -8.09 -6.39
C ALA A 72 3.07 -9.44 -5.96
N HIS A 73 2.15 -10.28 -5.50
CA HIS A 73 2.43 -11.68 -5.25
C HIS A 73 2.79 -12.40 -6.56
N PRO A 74 3.42 -13.59 -6.49
CA PRO A 74 3.75 -14.34 -7.70
C PRO A 74 2.56 -14.79 -8.54
N ASP A 75 1.35 -14.67 -8.02
CA ASP A 75 0.14 -15.02 -8.78
C ASP A 75 -0.15 -13.96 -9.84
N LYS A 76 0.02 -14.33 -11.09
CA LYS A 76 -0.16 -13.41 -12.23
C LYS A 76 -1.60 -12.93 -12.38
N ASN A 77 -2.57 -13.76 -12.02
CA ASN A 77 -3.99 -13.41 -12.12
C ASN A 77 -4.35 -12.31 -11.12
N ASP A 78 -3.83 -12.40 -9.91
CA ASP A 78 -4.05 -11.38 -8.88
C ASP A 78 -3.40 -10.05 -9.28
N THR A 79 -2.20 -10.11 -9.87
CA THR A 79 -1.51 -8.91 -10.34
C THR A 79 -2.33 -8.18 -11.39
N ARG A 80 -2.83 -8.92 -12.39
CA ARG A 80 -3.62 -8.33 -13.44
C ARG A 80 -4.93 -7.73 -12.91
N ALA A 81 -5.60 -8.44 -12.01
CA ALA A 81 -6.82 -7.96 -11.38
C ALA A 81 -6.57 -6.69 -10.60
N CYS A 82 -5.44 -6.61 -9.90
CA CYS A 82 -5.05 -5.40 -9.17
C CYS A 82 -4.82 -4.24 -10.11
N ILE A 83 -4.10 -4.45 -11.21
CA ILE A 83 -3.87 -3.40 -12.22
C ILE A 83 -5.21 -2.90 -12.77
N ASP A 84 -6.11 -3.81 -13.12
CA ASP A 84 -7.43 -3.45 -13.66
C ASP A 84 -8.23 -2.65 -12.65
N SER A 85 -8.19 -3.01 -11.36
CA SER A 85 -8.87 -2.27 -10.30
C SER A 85 -8.35 -0.85 -10.18
N VAL A 86 -7.03 -0.67 -10.25
CA VAL A 86 -6.42 0.66 -10.17
C VAL A 86 -6.77 1.49 -11.41
N VAL A 87 -6.72 0.89 -12.58
CA VAL A 87 -7.10 1.55 -13.84
C VAL A 87 -8.54 2.06 -13.75
N GLN A 88 -9.46 1.23 -13.27
CA GLN A 88 -10.84 1.65 -13.10
C GLN A 88 -10.99 2.77 -12.08
N ALA A 89 -10.30 2.65 -10.95
CA ALA A 89 -10.43 3.63 -9.87
C ALA A 89 -9.83 4.99 -10.23
N THR A 90 -8.72 5.01 -10.97
CA THR A 90 -8.04 6.26 -11.34
C THR A 90 -8.54 6.85 -12.65
N GLY A 91 -9.16 6.04 -13.50
CA GLY A 91 -9.50 6.44 -14.86
C GLY A 91 -8.28 6.56 -15.77
N MET A 92 -7.12 6.07 -15.34
CA MET A 92 -5.86 6.18 -16.09
C MET A 92 -5.50 4.83 -16.70
N PRO A 93 -4.91 4.80 -17.91
CA PRO A 93 -4.46 3.54 -18.51
C PRO A 93 -3.30 2.92 -17.72
N ALA A 94 -3.12 1.60 -17.85
CA ALA A 94 -2.12 0.86 -17.09
C ALA A 94 -0.69 1.34 -17.35
N ASP A 95 -0.42 1.88 -18.54
CA ASP A 95 0.90 2.39 -18.91
C ASP A 95 1.06 3.90 -18.62
N GLN A 96 0.07 4.51 -17.96
CA GLN A 96 0.15 5.90 -17.54
C GLN A 96 1.29 6.10 -16.56
N LEU A 97 2.02 7.19 -16.72
CA LEU A 97 3.04 7.58 -15.75
C LEU A 97 2.38 7.92 -14.41
N ALA A 98 2.90 7.34 -13.34
CA ALA A 98 2.37 7.52 -12.00
C ALA A 98 3.07 8.70 -11.33
N ASP A 99 2.29 9.70 -10.91
CA ASP A 99 2.82 10.83 -10.14
C ASP A 99 2.68 10.54 -8.65
N THR A 100 3.70 9.92 -8.07
CA THR A 100 3.71 9.58 -6.64
C THR A 100 3.82 10.80 -5.73
N GLY A 101 4.02 11.97 -6.29
CA GLY A 101 3.97 13.23 -5.54
C GLY A 101 2.59 13.86 -5.49
N ASP A 102 1.65 13.39 -6.31
CA ASP A 102 0.28 13.91 -6.32
C ASP A 102 -0.54 13.18 -5.26
N SER A 103 -1.00 13.91 -4.23
CA SER A 103 -1.73 13.31 -3.11
C SER A 103 -3.08 12.72 -3.55
N GLY A 104 -3.76 13.33 -4.50
CA GLY A 104 -5.03 12.81 -5.03
C GLY A 104 -4.85 11.49 -5.75
N PHE A 105 -3.85 11.42 -6.62
CA PHE A 105 -3.52 10.19 -7.32
C PHE A 105 -3.09 9.11 -6.33
N MET A 106 -2.21 9.44 -5.39
CA MET A 106 -1.73 8.49 -4.39
C MET A 106 -2.87 7.96 -3.53
N THR A 107 -3.78 8.80 -3.09
CA THR A 107 -4.93 8.37 -2.30
C THR A 107 -5.77 7.36 -3.06
N THR A 108 -6.07 7.63 -4.33
CA THR A 108 -6.86 6.72 -5.17
C THR A 108 -6.14 5.39 -5.38
N LEU A 109 -4.85 5.45 -5.69
CA LEU A 109 -4.01 4.27 -5.87
C LEU A 109 -3.95 3.41 -4.61
N LEU A 110 -3.69 4.04 -3.46
CA LEU A 110 -3.60 3.34 -2.18
C LEU A 110 -4.92 2.67 -1.82
N LYS A 111 -6.04 3.35 -2.00
CA LYS A 111 -7.38 2.77 -1.72
C LYS A 111 -7.64 1.54 -2.57
N ALA A 112 -7.30 1.60 -3.85
CA ALA A 112 -7.50 0.48 -4.76
C ALA A 112 -6.65 -0.72 -4.36
N ILE A 113 -5.39 -0.50 -3.99
CA ILE A 113 -4.50 -1.55 -3.53
C ILE A 113 -5.02 -2.19 -2.24
N VAL A 114 -5.43 -1.37 -1.27
CA VAL A 114 -5.97 -1.87 0.00
C VAL A 114 -7.19 -2.74 -0.24
N ARG A 115 -8.11 -2.27 -1.08
CA ARG A 115 -9.32 -3.03 -1.40
C ARG A 115 -8.98 -4.37 -2.07
N HIS A 116 -8.05 -4.36 -2.99
CA HIS A 116 -7.65 -5.58 -3.69
C HIS A 116 -7.02 -6.60 -2.74
N GLU A 117 -6.12 -6.13 -1.87
CA GLU A 117 -5.39 -7.01 -0.94
C GLU A 117 -6.29 -7.57 0.16
N ASN A 118 -7.28 -6.82 0.61
CA ASN A 118 -8.06 -7.17 1.80
C ASN A 118 -9.53 -7.51 1.50
N GLY A 119 -9.98 -7.34 0.27
CA GLY A 119 -11.38 -7.52 -0.09
C GLY A 119 -12.26 -6.35 0.34
N GLU A 120 -11.72 -5.41 1.09
CA GLU A 120 -12.43 -4.22 1.55
C GLU A 120 -11.45 -3.07 1.77
N GLN A 121 -11.96 -1.86 1.80
CA GLN A 121 -11.19 -0.66 2.10
C GLN A 121 -11.94 0.12 3.18
N PRO A 122 -11.65 -0.13 4.49
CA PRO A 122 -12.43 0.44 5.59
C PRO A 122 -12.00 1.82 6.04
N TYR A 123 -10.90 2.38 5.50
CA TYR A 123 -10.32 3.62 6.02
C TYR A 123 -10.91 4.85 5.36
N GLY A 124 -11.13 5.90 6.16
CA GLY A 124 -11.59 7.18 5.66
C GLY A 124 -10.47 8.01 5.03
N ASP A 125 -10.84 9.08 4.35
CA ASP A 125 -9.89 9.97 3.69
C ASP A 125 -8.89 10.58 4.66
N ASP A 126 -9.31 10.82 5.90
CA ASP A 126 -8.44 11.38 6.94
C ASP A 126 -7.27 10.47 7.28
N VAL A 127 -7.46 9.14 7.25
CA VAL A 127 -6.39 8.18 7.48
C VAL A 127 -5.34 8.28 6.38
N PHE A 128 -5.76 8.34 5.13
CA PHE A 128 -4.84 8.47 3.99
C PHE A 128 -4.11 9.81 4.02
N ALA A 129 -4.83 10.90 4.36
CA ALA A 129 -4.22 12.22 4.46
C ALA A 129 -3.13 12.25 5.54
N ARG A 130 -3.39 11.65 6.70
CA ARG A 130 -2.39 11.56 7.76
C ARG A 130 -1.20 10.70 7.37
N ALA A 131 -1.46 9.59 6.69
CA ALA A 131 -0.39 8.71 6.23
C ALA A 131 0.54 9.42 5.24
N LEU A 132 -0.03 10.16 4.30
CA LEU A 132 0.76 10.94 3.35
C LEU A 132 1.56 12.03 4.04
N ALA A 133 0.95 12.73 5.00
CA ALA A 133 1.65 13.74 5.80
C ALA A 133 2.80 13.12 6.60
N LEU A 134 2.59 11.96 7.20
CA LEU A 134 3.63 11.25 7.95
C LEU A 134 4.76 10.77 7.05
N ALA A 135 4.46 10.41 5.81
CA ALA A 135 5.49 10.02 4.84
C ALA A 135 6.35 11.21 4.39
N GLY A 136 5.81 12.41 4.50
CA GLY A 136 6.52 13.63 4.15
C GLY A 136 6.70 13.80 2.66
N ASP A 137 7.58 14.73 2.30
CA ASP A 137 7.86 15.08 0.91
C ASP A 137 9.07 14.30 0.38
N GLN A 138 9.15 13.05 0.75
CA GLN A 138 10.28 12.20 0.36
C GLN A 138 10.19 11.71 -1.07
#